data_839d960ae34a13680a5ff8a86bf00762
#
_entry.id   839d960ae34a13680a5ff8a86bf00762
#
_cell.length_a   1.000
_cell.length_b   1.000
_cell.length_c   1.000
_cell.angle_alpha   90.00
_cell.angle_beta   90.00
_cell.angle_gamma   90.00
#
_symmetry.space_group_name_H-M   'P 1'
#
loop_
_entity.id
_entity.type
_entity.pdbx_description
1 polymer ?
#
loop_
_entity_poly.entity_id
_entity_poly.type
_entity_poly.pdbx_seq_one_letter_code
_entity_poly.pdbx_strand_id
1 'polypeptide(L)'
;SSVVLHIDYDDAFVAYLNNVEIARENIGNIGDHPLFNQGSSSLHEAQMYQGGNPDLFIINSQLLDTVLKQGDNVLSVQVHNDNITSSDLTGRIFLSLGINNSSNNYFPTPSWFVPPLVFTSSNLPIVVINTNGQVIMDDPRIVCDMGIINNGFGNLNLITDTFNDYNGKISIEYRGSSSHSFPKKPYALETQDSLGNNNNVSLLGMPVENDWILYAPYSDKALMRNFLTFDLGRKMGNYSPRTVYCELVIDGDYKGIYILMEKIKRDNDRVDIAKLDSDDLAGDSLTGGYIIKIDKYTGTGGVAWLSDFPDLAGGPMEIQYHYPEANVMLPQQLDYIENFV
;
A
#
# COMPACT_ATOMS: atom_id res chain seq x y z
N SER A 1 -3.35 -22.63 13.02
CA SER A 1 -2.63 -22.13 14.21
C SER A 1 -2.20 -20.69 13.93
N SER A 2 -2.22 -19.83 14.92
CA SER A 2 -1.71 -18.47 14.84
C SER A 2 -0.46 -18.35 15.72
N VAL A 3 0.55 -17.65 15.24
CA VAL A 3 1.76 -17.34 16.02
C VAL A 3 1.99 -15.85 15.96
N VAL A 4 2.34 -15.29 17.10
CA VAL A 4 2.59 -13.86 17.27
C VAL A 4 3.92 -13.69 18.01
N LEU A 5 4.78 -12.85 17.47
CA LEU A 5 5.99 -12.39 18.13
C LEU A 5 5.70 -11.02 18.75
N HIS A 6 5.85 -10.91 20.07
CA HIS A 6 5.98 -9.61 20.72
C HIS A 6 7.44 -9.42 21.08
N ILE A 7 7.98 -8.28 20.78
CA ILE A 7 9.38 -7.96 21.10
C ILE A 7 9.51 -6.52 21.54
N ASP A 8 10.16 -6.33 22.67
CA ASP A 8 10.60 -5.03 23.18
C ASP A 8 12.09 -4.96 22.93
N TYR A 9 12.52 -4.13 22.01
CA TYR A 9 13.89 -4.10 21.49
C TYR A 9 14.43 -2.68 21.44
N ASP A 10 15.75 -2.60 21.42
CA ASP A 10 16.48 -1.36 21.29
C ASP A 10 17.21 -1.38 19.96
N ASP A 11 16.84 -0.39 19.14
CA ASP A 11 17.12 -0.03 17.78
C ASP A 11 16.67 -1.00 16.70
N ALA A 12 17.15 -2.24 16.64
CA ALA A 12 16.80 -3.15 15.55
C ALA A 12 16.86 -4.63 15.95
N PHE A 13 16.14 -5.48 15.18
CA PHE A 13 16.24 -6.93 15.37
C PHE A 13 15.96 -7.71 14.08
N VAL A 14 16.40 -8.98 14.08
CA VAL A 14 15.94 -10.03 13.16
C VAL A 14 15.61 -11.28 13.96
N ALA A 15 14.43 -11.85 13.73
CA ALA A 15 13.96 -13.05 14.41
C ALA A 15 13.82 -14.22 13.43
N TYR A 16 14.27 -15.40 13.84
CA TYR A 16 14.22 -16.63 13.06
C TYR A 16 13.52 -17.73 13.85
N LEU A 17 12.64 -18.47 13.21
CA LEU A 17 12.07 -19.70 13.73
C LEU A 17 12.58 -20.88 12.90
N ASN A 18 13.29 -21.81 13.51
CA ASN A 18 13.93 -22.93 12.84
C ASN A 18 14.81 -22.53 11.64
N ASN A 19 15.58 -21.45 11.79
CA ASN A 19 16.44 -20.83 10.78
C ASN A 19 15.71 -20.12 9.62
N VAL A 20 14.40 -19.97 9.69
CA VAL A 20 13.64 -19.18 8.71
C VAL A 20 13.28 -17.84 9.36
N GLU A 21 13.56 -16.74 8.66
CA GLU A 21 13.23 -15.41 9.13
C GLU A 21 11.69 -15.26 9.25
N ILE A 22 11.25 -14.78 10.43
CA ILE A 22 9.82 -14.60 10.72
C ILE A 22 9.45 -13.13 11.00
N ALA A 23 10.41 -12.31 11.38
CA ALA A 23 10.22 -10.88 11.59
C ALA A 23 11.57 -10.14 11.56
N ARG A 24 11.53 -8.88 11.15
CA ARG A 24 12.67 -7.97 11.10
C ARG A 24 12.17 -6.54 11.25
N GLU A 25 12.95 -5.70 11.89
CA GLU A 25 12.72 -4.26 11.93
C GLU A 25 14.03 -3.49 12.00
N ASN A 26 14.09 -2.36 11.32
CA ASN A 26 15.18 -1.38 11.32
C ASN A 26 16.58 -1.89 10.90
N ILE A 27 16.71 -3.00 10.18
CA ILE A 27 18.02 -3.53 9.75
C ILE A 27 17.95 -4.32 8.46
N GLY A 28 18.73 -3.92 7.46
CA GLY A 28 18.91 -4.63 6.20
C GLY A 28 17.61 -4.99 5.45
N ASN A 29 17.68 -5.92 4.52
CA ASN A 29 16.55 -6.42 3.77
C ASN A 29 16.14 -7.82 4.22
N ILE A 30 14.88 -8.21 3.97
CA ILE A 30 14.39 -9.57 4.25
C ILE A 30 15.26 -10.59 3.52
N GLY A 31 15.71 -11.61 4.26
CA GLY A 31 16.59 -12.66 3.76
C GLY A 31 18.09 -12.38 3.88
N ASP A 32 18.49 -11.13 4.14
CA ASP A 32 19.88 -10.82 4.46
C ASP A 32 20.22 -11.27 5.90
N HIS A 33 21.43 -11.78 6.09
CA HIS A 33 21.95 -12.04 7.43
C HIS A 33 22.80 -10.84 7.88
N PRO A 34 22.31 -9.98 8.80
CA PRO A 34 23.06 -8.82 9.25
C PRO A 34 24.38 -9.25 9.89
N LEU A 35 25.44 -8.49 9.63
CA LEU A 35 26.70 -8.68 10.33
C LEU A 35 26.55 -8.29 11.79
N PHE A 36 27.28 -8.97 12.70
CA PHE A 36 27.19 -8.73 14.14
C PHE A 36 27.48 -7.27 14.56
N ASN A 37 28.15 -6.50 13.71
CA ASN A 37 28.50 -5.10 13.93
C ASN A 37 27.73 -4.14 13.01
N GLN A 38 26.68 -4.60 12.36
CA GLN A 38 25.82 -3.74 11.53
C GLN A 38 24.92 -2.93 12.46
N GLY A 39 24.93 -1.61 12.31
CA GLY A 39 24.02 -0.70 13.00
C GLY A 39 22.61 -0.73 12.41
N SER A 40 21.65 -0.22 13.18
CA SER A 40 20.26 -0.05 12.73
C SER A 40 20.14 1.02 11.66
N SER A 41 19.04 1.00 10.92
CA SER A 41 18.71 2.03 9.92
C SER A 41 17.93 3.21 10.52
N SER A 42 17.39 3.05 11.74
CA SER A 42 16.68 4.07 12.50
C SER A 42 16.70 3.76 13.99
N LEU A 43 16.55 4.80 14.81
CA LEU A 43 16.47 4.66 16.26
C LEU A 43 15.13 4.08 16.68
N HIS A 44 15.16 3.20 17.66
CA HIS A 44 13.98 2.65 18.34
C HIS A 44 14.34 2.35 19.81
N GLU A 45 13.49 2.82 20.71
CA GLU A 45 13.70 2.66 22.16
C GLU A 45 12.80 1.56 22.72
N ALA A 46 13.36 0.68 23.51
CA ALA A 46 12.59 -0.28 24.30
C ALA A 46 11.62 0.43 25.26
N GLN A 47 10.41 -0.10 25.40
CA GLN A 47 9.31 0.60 26.10
C GLN A 47 8.90 -0.06 27.42
N MET A 48 9.09 -1.38 27.55
CA MET A 48 8.57 -2.13 28.71
C MET A 48 9.20 -1.74 30.04
N TYR A 49 10.42 -1.23 30.03
CA TYR A 49 11.09 -0.77 31.26
C TYR A 49 10.45 0.51 31.84
N GLN A 50 9.72 1.26 31.00
CA GLN A 50 8.95 2.45 31.39
C GLN A 50 7.45 2.16 31.56
N GLY A 51 7.04 0.90 31.51
CA GLY A 51 5.63 0.49 31.60
C GLY A 51 4.89 0.55 30.27
N GLY A 52 5.60 0.70 29.14
CA GLY A 52 5.04 0.55 27.79
C GLY A 52 4.82 -0.91 27.39
N ASN A 53 4.35 -1.13 26.18
CA ASN A 53 4.08 -2.45 25.62
C ASN A 53 5.14 -2.85 24.61
N PRO A 54 5.43 -4.15 24.44
CA PRO A 54 6.27 -4.64 23.36
C PRO A 54 5.59 -4.46 22.01
N ASP A 55 6.36 -4.35 20.94
CA ASP A 55 5.85 -4.31 19.58
C ASP A 55 5.31 -5.67 19.13
N LEU A 56 4.27 -5.64 18.29
CA LEU A 56 3.55 -6.81 17.84
C LEU A 56 3.90 -7.11 16.36
N PHE A 57 4.37 -8.34 16.11
CA PHE A 57 4.61 -8.89 14.78
C PHE A 57 3.76 -10.14 14.56
N ILE A 58 2.82 -10.06 13.61
CA ILE A 58 1.97 -11.19 13.23
C ILE A 58 2.73 -12.05 12.23
N ILE A 59 2.92 -13.32 12.54
CA ILE A 59 3.63 -14.24 11.66
C ILE A 59 2.63 -14.82 10.65
N ASN A 60 2.98 -14.72 9.37
CA ASN A 60 2.15 -15.23 8.27
C ASN A 60 1.83 -16.72 8.48
N SER A 61 0.55 -17.07 8.42
CA SER A 61 0.09 -18.45 8.63
C SER A 61 0.63 -19.44 7.61
N GLN A 62 0.82 -19.03 6.35
CA GLN A 62 1.39 -19.88 5.30
C GLN A 62 2.87 -20.18 5.58
N LEU A 63 3.61 -19.20 6.09
CA LEU A 63 5.00 -19.40 6.53
C LEU A 63 5.04 -20.39 7.70
N LEU A 64 4.12 -20.28 8.66
CA LEU A 64 4.07 -21.14 9.83
C LEU A 64 3.91 -22.62 9.48
N ASP A 65 3.07 -22.96 8.51
CA ASP A 65 2.86 -24.33 8.05
C ASP A 65 4.14 -24.98 7.49
N THR A 66 5.08 -24.16 7.00
CA THR A 66 6.38 -24.63 6.48
C THR A 66 7.49 -24.65 7.53
N VAL A 67 7.40 -23.82 8.55
CA VAL A 67 8.47 -23.56 9.51
C VAL A 67 8.29 -24.33 10.80
N LEU A 68 7.04 -24.47 11.30
CA LEU A 68 6.77 -25.19 12.53
C LEU A 68 6.96 -26.70 12.34
N LYS A 69 7.64 -27.31 13.32
CA LYS A 69 7.92 -28.75 13.34
C LYS A 69 7.23 -29.41 14.51
N GLN A 70 6.90 -30.68 14.35
CA GLN A 70 6.52 -31.51 15.50
C GLN A 70 7.74 -31.73 16.40
N GLY A 71 7.62 -31.46 17.69
CA GLY A 71 8.71 -31.52 18.67
C GLY A 71 9.35 -30.16 18.90
N ASP A 72 10.66 -30.12 19.03
CA ASP A 72 11.39 -28.91 19.39
C ASP A 72 11.44 -27.90 18.23
N ASN A 73 11.13 -26.65 18.56
CA ASN A 73 11.26 -25.49 17.67
C ASN A 73 12.20 -24.48 18.33
N VAL A 74 13.08 -23.90 17.53
CA VAL A 74 14.08 -22.96 18.00
C VAL A 74 13.77 -21.56 17.51
N LEU A 75 13.53 -20.64 18.44
CA LEU A 75 13.46 -19.21 18.19
C LEU A 75 14.85 -18.62 18.40
N SER A 76 15.38 -17.94 17.40
CA SER A 76 16.65 -17.21 17.46
C SER A 76 16.40 -15.75 17.12
N VAL A 77 16.93 -14.83 17.93
CA VAL A 77 16.78 -13.40 17.68
C VAL A 77 18.14 -12.73 17.79
N GLN A 78 18.43 -11.89 16.82
CA GLN A 78 19.60 -11.02 16.78
C GLN A 78 19.11 -9.59 16.99
N VAL A 79 19.65 -8.88 18.00
CA VAL A 79 19.31 -7.48 18.31
C VAL A 79 20.53 -6.62 18.02
N HIS A 80 20.30 -5.43 17.46
CA HIS A 80 21.35 -4.51 17.03
C HIS A 80 21.08 -3.10 17.52
N ASN A 81 22.13 -2.45 18.02
CA ASN A 81 22.13 -1.03 18.31
C ASN A 81 22.28 -0.19 17.05
N ASP A 82 21.97 1.10 17.14
CA ASP A 82 22.23 2.09 16.11
C ASP A 82 23.73 2.14 15.74
N ASN A 83 24.58 2.18 16.76
CA ASN A 83 26.03 2.22 16.56
C ASN A 83 26.79 1.61 17.74
N ILE A 84 28.09 1.40 17.55
CA ILE A 84 28.99 0.77 18.55
C ILE A 84 29.16 1.58 19.84
N THR A 85 28.77 2.85 19.84
CA THR A 85 28.89 3.75 21.01
C THR A 85 27.57 3.95 21.74
N SER A 86 26.49 3.30 21.27
CA SER A 86 25.22 3.29 21.99
C SER A 86 25.42 2.72 23.42
N SER A 87 24.72 3.31 24.39
CA SER A 87 24.91 2.99 25.81
C SER A 87 24.03 1.85 26.30
N ASP A 88 23.09 1.40 25.53
CA ASP A 88 22.07 0.40 25.85
C ASP A 88 21.84 -0.61 24.72
N LEU A 89 21.33 -1.74 25.10
CA LEU A 89 20.90 -2.81 24.20
C LEU A 89 19.86 -3.66 24.94
N THR A 90 18.67 -3.70 24.44
CA THR A 90 17.56 -4.43 25.05
C THR A 90 16.90 -5.37 24.04
N GLY A 91 16.55 -6.58 24.49
CA GLY A 91 15.74 -7.52 23.74
C GLY A 91 14.91 -8.38 24.69
N ARG A 92 13.59 -8.14 24.77
CA ARG A 92 12.63 -8.98 25.49
C ARG A 92 11.68 -9.61 24.48
N ILE A 93 11.74 -10.93 24.34
CA ILE A 93 11.10 -11.66 23.26
C ILE A 93 10.03 -12.59 23.83
N PHE A 94 8.82 -12.53 23.24
CA PHE A 94 7.69 -13.37 23.63
C PHE A 94 7.06 -13.98 22.36
N LEU A 95 7.17 -15.29 22.19
CA LEU A 95 6.50 -16.01 21.12
C LEU A 95 5.22 -16.63 21.66
N SER A 96 4.08 -16.23 21.14
CA SER A 96 2.76 -16.72 21.55
C SER A 96 2.16 -17.59 20.47
N LEU A 97 1.64 -18.75 20.85
CA LEU A 97 0.97 -19.69 19.95
C LEU A 97 -0.51 -19.78 20.29
N GLY A 98 -1.37 -19.54 19.29
CA GLY A 98 -2.79 -19.81 19.41
C GLY A 98 -3.07 -21.31 19.22
N ILE A 99 -3.58 -21.97 20.26
CA ILE A 99 -3.91 -23.38 20.24
C ILE A 99 -5.41 -23.59 20.57
N ASN A 100 -6.05 -24.44 19.78
CA ASN A 100 -7.44 -24.86 20.00
C ASN A 100 -7.48 -26.06 20.95
N ASN A 101 -7.06 -25.88 22.22
CA ASN A 101 -7.13 -26.94 23.22
C ASN A 101 -7.44 -26.35 24.60
N SER A 102 -8.55 -26.78 25.20
CA SER A 102 -9.02 -26.34 26.52
C SER A 102 -8.46 -27.15 27.71
N SER A 103 -7.62 -28.14 27.44
CA SER A 103 -7.20 -29.12 28.48
C SER A 103 -5.90 -28.78 29.21
N ASN A 104 -5.19 -27.71 28.80
CA ASN A 104 -3.91 -27.35 29.38
C ASN A 104 -4.03 -26.11 30.29
N ASN A 105 -3.30 -26.12 31.40
CA ASN A 105 -3.16 -24.93 32.26
C ASN A 105 -2.03 -24.06 31.73
N TYR A 106 -2.38 -22.85 31.33
CA TYR A 106 -1.42 -21.83 30.92
C TYR A 106 -1.33 -20.75 31.99
N PHE A 107 -0.24 -19.98 31.97
CA PHE A 107 -0.16 -18.78 32.76
C PHE A 107 -1.20 -17.75 32.28
N PRO A 108 -1.69 -16.85 33.17
CA PRO A 108 -2.57 -15.77 32.77
C PRO A 108 -1.96 -14.96 31.64
N THR A 109 -2.77 -14.57 30.67
CA THR A 109 -2.34 -13.67 29.59
C THR A 109 -1.81 -12.37 30.18
N PRO A 110 -0.62 -11.92 29.84
CA PRO A 110 -0.08 -10.65 30.31
C PRO A 110 -0.99 -9.47 29.94
N SER A 111 -1.04 -8.45 30.79
CA SER A 111 -1.90 -7.27 30.55
C SER A 111 -1.54 -6.47 29.30
N TRP A 112 -0.30 -6.58 28.84
CA TRP A 112 0.16 -5.96 27.59
C TRP A 112 -0.17 -6.78 26.33
N PHE A 113 -0.61 -8.04 26.48
CA PHE A 113 -0.90 -8.89 25.32
C PHE A 113 -2.15 -8.41 24.61
N VAL A 114 -1.97 -7.93 23.40
CA VAL A 114 -3.05 -7.63 22.48
C VAL A 114 -3.15 -8.79 21.50
N PRO A 115 -4.26 -9.56 21.50
CA PRO A 115 -4.42 -10.64 20.52
C PRO A 115 -4.47 -10.03 19.11
N PRO A 116 -3.92 -10.71 18.09
CA PRO A 116 -4.04 -10.26 16.73
C PRO A 116 -5.51 -10.15 16.34
N LEU A 117 -5.84 -9.10 15.58
CA LEU A 117 -7.18 -8.95 15.05
C LEU A 117 -7.44 -10.07 14.04
N VAL A 118 -8.36 -10.95 14.36
CA VAL A 118 -8.84 -11.98 13.42
C VAL A 118 -9.93 -11.38 12.57
N PHE A 119 -9.59 -10.98 11.34
CA PHE A 119 -10.57 -10.49 10.38
C PHE A 119 -11.32 -11.65 9.75
N THR A 120 -12.66 -11.69 9.90
CA THR A 120 -13.48 -12.78 9.40
C THR A 120 -14.53 -12.32 8.39
N SER A 121 -15.04 -11.10 8.55
CA SER A 121 -16.15 -10.61 7.73
C SER A 121 -16.29 -9.09 7.81
N SER A 122 -16.93 -8.52 6.79
CA SER A 122 -17.33 -7.12 6.74
C SER A 122 -18.58 -6.94 5.88
N ASN A 123 -19.30 -5.84 6.07
CA ASN A 123 -20.34 -5.39 5.14
C ASN A 123 -19.76 -4.55 3.97
N LEU A 124 -18.46 -4.30 3.98
CA LEU A 124 -17.74 -3.73 2.83
C LEU A 124 -17.19 -4.86 1.96
N PRO A 125 -16.97 -4.63 0.66
CA PRO A 125 -16.19 -5.54 -0.18
C PRO A 125 -14.83 -5.85 0.44
N ILE A 126 -14.34 -7.08 0.24
CA ILE A 126 -13.03 -7.52 0.74
C ILE A 126 -12.09 -7.72 -0.44
N VAL A 127 -10.99 -6.99 -0.46
CA VAL A 127 -9.88 -7.16 -1.41
C VAL A 127 -8.81 -8.01 -0.73
N VAL A 128 -8.48 -9.13 -1.35
CA VAL A 128 -7.45 -10.06 -0.89
C VAL A 128 -6.32 -10.08 -1.90
N ILE A 129 -5.10 -9.79 -1.47
CA ILE A 129 -3.89 -9.82 -2.29
C ILE A 129 -2.96 -10.89 -1.73
N ASN A 130 -2.46 -11.75 -2.61
CA ASN A 130 -1.43 -12.73 -2.28
C ASN A 130 -0.17 -12.43 -3.09
N THR A 131 0.86 -11.94 -2.41
CA THR A 131 2.14 -11.57 -3.04
C THR A 131 3.00 -12.77 -3.38
N ASN A 132 2.62 -13.98 -2.95
CA ASN A 132 3.43 -15.20 -3.09
C ASN A 132 4.81 -15.06 -2.43
N GLY A 133 4.88 -14.32 -1.32
CA GLY A 133 6.11 -14.08 -0.57
C GLY A 133 7.01 -12.97 -1.14
N GLN A 134 6.54 -12.25 -2.16
CA GLN A 134 7.27 -11.11 -2.71
C GLN A 134 7.01 -9.85 -1.87
N VAL A 135 8.01 -8.99 -1.74
CA VAL A 135 7.89 -7.71 -1.04
C VAL A 135 7.37 -6.66 -2.02
N ILE A 136 6.29 -5.96 -1.63
CA ILE A 136 5.81 -4.83 -2.40
C ILE A 136 6.76 -3.65 -2.19
N MET A 137 7.26 -3.06 -3.29
CA MET A 137 8.17 -1.91 -3.30
C MET A 137 7.54 -0.74 -4.07
N ASP A 138 8.22 0.40 -4.09
CA ASP A 138 7.83 1.55 -4.90
C ASP A 138 8.13 1.30 -6.40
N ASP A 139 9.30 0.71 -6.69
CA ASP A 139 9.74 0.29 -8.01
C ASP A 139 10.81 -0.81 -7.86
N PRO A 140 10.79 -1.89 -8.63
CA PRO A 140 9.79 -2.26 -9.63
C PRO A 140 8.47 -2.81 -9.03
N ARG A 141 7.41 -2.78 -9.81
CA ARG A 141 6.15 -3.49 -9.48
C ARG A 141 6.38 -4.99 -9.38
N ILE A 142 5.67 -5.61 -8.47
CA ILE A 142 5.60 -7.08 -8.40
C ILE A 142 4.31 -7.58 -9.04
N VAL A 143 4.35 -8.79 -9.62
CA VAL A 143 3.16 -9.48 -10.13
C VAL A 143 2.67 -10.46 -9.06
N CYS A 144 1.39 -10.36 -8.72
CA CYS A 144 0.78 -11.18 -7.67
C CYS A 144 -0.70 -11.50 -7.98
N ASP A 145 -1.37 -12.17 -7.06
CA ASP A 145 -2.77 -12.55 -7.20
C ASP A 145 -3.67 -11.60 -6.41
N MET A 146 -4.82 -11.23 -6.98
CA MET A 146 -5.86 -10.48 -6.29
C MET A 146 -7.21 -11.16 -6.45
N GLY A 147 -7.96 -11.22 -5.35
CA GLY A 147 -9.36 -11.61 -5.35
C GLY A 147 -10.21 -10.52 -4.68
N ILE A 148 -11.44 -10.35 -5.18
CA ILE A 148 -12.42 -9.44 -4.56
C ILE A 148 -13.70 -10.20 -4.26
N ILE A 149 -14.16 -10.07 -3.01
CA ILE A 149 -15.44 -10.61 -2.53
C ILE A 149 -16.42 -9.44 -2.37
N ASN A 150 -17.55 -9.51 -3.06
CA ASN A 150 -18.59 -8.48 -3.00
C ASN A 150 -19.97 -9.12 -3.14
N ASN A 151 -20.62 -9.43 -2.04
CA ASN A 151 -21.94 -10.03 -1.99
C ASN A 151 -23.09 -9.01 -2.17
N GLY A 152 -22.73 -7.75 -2.51
CA GLY A 152 -23.67 -6.67 -2.75
C GLY A 152 -24.08 -5.92 -1.48
N PHE A 153 -24.69 -4.76 -1.72
CA PHE A 153 -25.07 -3.84 -0.64
C PHE A 153 -26.00 -4.50 0.39
N GLY A 154 -25.67 -4.34 1.66
CA GLY A 154 -26.44 -4.88 2.80
C GLY A 154 -26.16 -6.34 3.13
N ASN A 155 -25.35 -7.03 2.36
CA ASN A 155 -24.93 -8.40 2.65
C ASN A 155 -23.57 -8.43 3.35
N LEU A 156 -23.34 -9.51 4.10
CA LEU A 156 -22.08 -9.77 4.75
C LEU A 156 -21.13 -10.48 3.76
N ASN A 157 -19.91 -10.03 3.67
CA ASN A 157 -18.81 -10.68 2.97
C ASN A 157 -17.97 -11.44 4.02
N LEU A 158 -17.75 -12.73 3.83
CA LEU A 158 -16.86 -13.54 4.66
C LEU A 158 -15.51 -13.66 3.94
N ILE A 159 -14.40 -13.62 4.68
CA ILE A 159 -13.05 -13.82 4.10
C ILE A 159 -12.90 -15.19 3.42
N THR A 160 -13.77 -16.14 3.76
CA THR A 160 -13.80 -17.49 3.19
C THR A 160 -14.73 -17.64 1.99
N ASP A 161 -15.45 -16.58 1.61
CA ASP A 161 -16.31 -16.63 0.42
C ASP A 161 -15.47 -16.72 -0.85
N THR A 162 -16.08 -17.19 -1.92
CA THR A 162 -15.43 -17.21 -3.24
C THR A 162 -15.27 -15.80 -3.77
N PHE A 163 -14.16 -15.54 -4.47
CA PHE A 163 -13.96 -14.30 -5.20
C PHE A 163 -14.99 -14.20 -6.32
N ASN A 164 -15.90 -13.25 -6.22
CA ASN A 164 -17.08 -13.14 -7.09
C ASN A 164 -17.14 -11.81 -7.89
N ASP A 165 -16.27 -10.83 -7.57
CA ASP A 165 -16.15 -9.59 -8.33
C ASP A 165 -14.88 -9.60 -9.20
N TYR A 166 -13.77 -10.03 -8.66
CA TYR A 166 -12.49 -10.23 -9.38
C TYR A 166 -11.72 -11.43 -8.85
N ASN A 167 -11.04 -12.14 -9.74
CA ASN A 167 -10.09 -13.20 -9.40
C ASN A 167 -9.05 -13.32 -10.52
N GLY A 168 -7.87 -12.74 -10.33
CA GLY A 168 -6.85 -12.71 -11.39
C GLY A 168 -5.52 -12.12 -10.94
N LYS A 169 -4.64 -11.90 -11.93
CA LYS A 169 -3.33 -11.30 -11.72
C LYS A 169 -3.40 -9.79 -11.67
N ILE A 170 -2.54 -9.21 -10.85
CA ILE A 170 -2.27 -7.78 -10.82
C ILE A 170 -0.76 -7.53 -10.81
N SER A 171 -0.32 -6.37 -11.28
CA SER A 171 0.94 -5.78 -10.84
C SER A 171 0.66 -4.73 -9.77
N ILE A 172 1.49 -4.64 -8.75
CA ILE A 172 1.29 -3.75 -7.59
C ILE A 172 2.61 -3.11 -7.16
N GLU A 173 2.53 -1.86 -6.72
CA GLU A 173 3.64 -1.09 -6.13
C GLU A 173 3.12 -0.18 -5.02
N TYR A 174 4.01 0.32 -4.16
CA TYR A 174 3.68 1.45 -3.30
C TYR A 174 3.40 2.69 -4.12
N ARG A 175 2.55 3.57 -3.61
CA ARG A 175 2.19 4.81 -4.27
C ARG A 175 2.32 6.00 -3.33
N GLY A 176 2.70 7.14 -3.93
CA GLY A 176 2.74 8.43 -3.25
C GLY A 176 4.17 8.88 -2.95
N SER A 177 4.33 10.05 -2.39
CA SER A 177 5.61 10.64 -1.96
C SER A 177 5.70 10.59 -0.44
N SER A 178 5.17 11.61 0.25
CA SER A 178 5.19 11.65 1.72
C SER A 178 4.39 10.54 2.41
N SER A 179 3.43 9.92 1.71
CA SER A 179 2.66 8.79 2.25
C SER A 179 3.47 7.48 2.37
N HIS A 180 4.66 7.41 1.77
CA HIS A 180 5.59 6.28 1.98
C HIS A 180 6.09 6.20 3.42
N SER A 181 6.13 7.32 4.16
CA SER A 181 6.49 7.31 5.57
C SER A 181 5.37 6.85 6.50
N PHE A 182 4.12 6.72 5.99
CA PHE A 182 3.02 6.28 6.84
C PHE A 182 3.03 4.76 7.04
N PRO A 183 2.68 4.28 8.25
CA PRO A 183 2.52 2.84 8.49
C PRO A 183 1.51 2.17 7.55
N LYS A 184 0.41 2.86 7.22
CA LYS A 184 -0.60 2.38 6.28
C LYS A 184 -0.27 2.88 4.86
N LYS A 185 0.22 1.97 4.02
CA LYS A 185 0.71 2.27 2.67
C LYS A 185 -0.41 2.33 1.64
N PRO A 186 -0.45 3.34 0.77
CA PRO A 186 -1.29 3.30 -0.43
C PRO A 186 -0.60 2.53 -1.56
N TYR A 187 -1.41 1.94 -2.47
CA TYR A 187 -0.90 1.13 -3.58
C TYR A 187 -1.43 1.62 -4.92
N ALA A 188 -0.60 1.54 -5.95
CA ALA A 188 -1.03 1.55 -7.35
C ALA A 188 -1.03 0.10 -7.85
N LEU A 189 -2.06 -0.27 -8.59
CA LEU A 189 -2.18 -1.61 -9.15
C LEU A 189 -2.74 -1.58 -10.58
N GLU A 190 -2.34 -2.57 -11.37
CA GLU A 190 -2.86 -2.82 -12.71
C GLU A 190 -3.35 -4.24 -12.80
N THR A 191 -4.59 -4.43 -13.25
CA THR A 191 -5.11 -5.76 -13.54
C THR A 191 -4.49 -6.31 -14.82
N GLN A 192 -4.09 -7.60 -14.77
CA GLN A 192 -3.35 -8.26 -15.85
C GLN A 192 -4.00 -9.59 -16.26
N ASP A 193 -3.76 -9.98 -17.50
CA ASP A 193 -4.05 -11.33 -17.97
C ASP A 193 -2.95 -12.33 -17.55
N SER A 194 -3.11 -13.59 -17.89
CA SER A 194 -2.14 -14.65 -17.56
C SER A 194 -0.79 -14.49 -18.26
N LEU A 195 -0.69 -13.64 -19.26
CA LEU A 195 0.53 -13.34 -20.01
C LEU A 195 1.23 -12.06 -19.52
N GLY A 196 0.64 -11.35 -18.56
CA GLY A 196 1.14 -10.08 -18.04
C GLY A 196 0.75 -8.85 -18.84
N ASN A 197 -0.18 -8.98 -19.80
CA ASN A 197 -0.73 -7.83 -20.50
C ASN A 197 -1.83 -7.17 -19.68
N ASN A 198 -2.08 -5.89 -19.94
CA ASN A 198 -3.18 -5.14 -19.32
C ASN A 198 -4.52 -5.84 -19.58
N ASN A 199 -5.29 -6.04 -18.53
CA ASN A 199 -6.59 -6.67 -18.56
C ASN A 199 -7.64 -5.69 -18.04
N ASN A 200 -8.35 -5.04 -18.96
CA ASN A 200 -9.39 -4.09 -18.60
C ASN A 200 -10.61 -4.83 -18.04
N VAL A 201 -10.92 -4.55 -16.77
CA VAL A 201 -12.03 -5.18 -16.03
C VAL A 201 -12.81 -4.14 -15.23
N SER A 202 -14.08 -4.42 -14.96
CA SER A 202 -14.84 -3.66 -13.97
C SER A 202 -14.50 -4.18 -12.59
N LEU A 203 -14.16 -3.31 -11.64
CA LEU A 203 -13.98 -3.64 -10.24
C LEU A 203 -15.03 -2.90 -9.42
N LEU A 204 -15.77 -3.64 -8.59
CA LEU A 204 -16.80 -3.10 -7.69
C LEU A 204 -17.82 -2.19 -8.40
N GLY A 205 -18.20 -2.55 -9.62
CA GLY A 205 -19.16 -1.81 -10.45
C GLY A 205 -18.62 -0.50 -11.06
N MET A 206 -17.35 -0.20 -10.90
CA MET A 206 -16.71 0.93 -11.62
C MET A 206 -16.43 0.55 -13.07
N PRO A 207 -16.38 1.52 -14.00
CA PRO A 207 -16.15 1.26 -15.42
C PRO A 207 -14.88 0.46 -15.71
N VAL A 208 -14.92 -0.25 -16.83
CA VAL A 208 -13.87 -1.18 -17.26
C VAL A 208 -12.56 -0.45 -17.52
N GLU A 209 -11.50 -0.85 -16.83
CA GLU A 209 -10.14 -0.30 -16.95
C GLU A 209 -9.13 -1.23 -16.25
N ASN A 210 -7.83 -1.02 -16.45
CA ASN A 210 -6.79 -1.82 -15.81
C ASN A 210 -6.05 -1.07 -14.68
N ASP A 211 -6.03 0.25 -14.69
CA ASP A 211 -5.32 1.09 -13.70
C ASP A 211 -6.20 1.46 -12.50
N TRP A 212 -5.77 1.07 -11.31
CA TRP A 212 -6.51 1.29 -10.07
C TRP A 212 -5.59 1.78 -8.95
N ILE A 213 -6.20 2.32 -7.90
CA ILE A 213 -5.51 2.78 -6.70
C ILE A 213 -6.22 2.23 -5.46
N LEU A 214 -5.47 1.63 -4.56
CA LEU A 214 -5.90 1.39 -3.19
C LEU A 214 -5.39 2.54 -2.31
N TYR A 215 -6.24 3.52 -2.12
CA TYR A 215 -5.92 4.69 -1.29
C TYR A 215 -6.03 4.34 0.19
N ALA A 216 -4.99 4.68 0.94
CA ALA A 216 -4.90 4.49 2.38
C ALA A 216 -5.18 5.82 3.11
N PRO A 217 -6.37 6.03 3.70
CA PRO A 217 -6.71 7.30 4.35
C PRO A 217 -6.08 7.41 5.76
N TYR A 218 -4.75 7.26 5.88
CA TYR A 218 -4.06 7.24 7.17
C TYR A 218 -4.15 8.55 7.95
N SER A 219 -3.91 9.66 7.29
CA SER A 219 -3.95 11.00 7.91
C SER A 219 -5.37 11.55 8.08
N ASP A 220 -6.34 11.02 7.33
CA ASP A 220 -7.74 11.37 7.46
C ASP A 220 -8.44 10.42 8.44
N LYS A 221 -8.51 10.80 9.71
CA LYS A 221 -9.14 9.95 10.75
C LYS A 221 -10.65 9.76 10.57
N ALA A 222 -11.31 10.61 9.78
CA ALA A 222 -12.70 10.42 9.39
C ALA A 222 -12.87 9.42 8.23
N LEU A 223 -11.80 9.09 7.52
CA LEU A 223 -11.73 8.22 6.33
C LEU A 223 -12.57 8.70 5.14
N MET A 224 -13.15 9.91 5.18
CA MET A 224 -14.19 10.35 4.25
C MET A 224 -13.79 11.50 3.32
N ARG A 225 -12.74 12.26 3.62
CA ARG A 225 -12.47 13.53 2.92
C ARG A 225 -12.29 13.35 1.42
N ASN A 226 -11.44 12.44 1.00
CA ASN A 226 -11.24 12.16 -0.43
C ASN A 226 -12.51 11.61 -1.09
N PHE A 227 -13.19 10.67 -0.41
CA PHE A 227 -14.45 10.11 -0.92
C PHE A 227 -15.50 11.21 -1.17
N LEU A 228 -15.75 12.08 -0.18
CA LEU A 228 -16.71 13.15 -0.28
C LEU A 228 -16.33 14.19 -1.33
N THR A 229 -15.03 14.54 -1.42
CA THR A 229 -14.54 15.50 -2.42
C THR A 229 -14.76 14.99 -3.83
N PHE A 230 -14.42 13.72 -4.10
CA PHE A 230 -14.64 13.12 -5.41
C PHE A 230 -16.12 12.93 -5.73
N ASP A 231 -16.94 12.54 -4.74
CA ASP A 231 -18.40 12.43 -4.93
C ASP A 231 -19.02 13.78 -5.24
N LEU A 232 -18.61 14.83 -4.52
CA LEU A 232 -19.06 16.21 -4.79
C LEU A 232 -18.64 16.67 -6.18
N GLY A 233 -17.40 16.43 -6.59
CA GLY A 233 -16.91 16.76 -7.94
C GLY A 233 -17.78 16.16 -9.03
N ARG A 234 -18.13 14.87 -8.92
CA ARG A 234 -19.03 14.19 -9.86
C ARG A 234 -20.45 14.81 -9.84
N LYS A 235 -21.00 15.11 -8.65
CA LYS A 235 -22.32 15.75 -8.52
C LYS A 235 -22.35 17.16 -9.11
N MET A 236 -21.22 17.84 -9.19
CA MET A 236 -21.07 19.13 -9.85
C MET A 236 -20.93 19.00 -11.39
N GLY A 237 -20.95 17.78 -11.94
CA GLY A 237 -20.82 17.52 -13.38
C GLY A 237 -19.39 17.46 -13.90
N ASN A 238 -18.39 17.46 -13.02
CA ASN A 238 -16.98 17.29 -13.41
C ASN A 238 -16.58 15.82 -13.33
N TYR A 239 -15.60 15.41 -14.15
CA TYR A 239 -14.93 14.16 -13.91
C TYR A 239 -14.22 14.23 -12.54
N SER A 240 -14.47 13.22 -11.74
CA SER A 240 -13.72 12.94 -10.51
C SER A 240 -13.66 11.43 -10.31
N PRO A 241 -12.55 10.86 -9.84
CA PRO A 241 -12.40 9.43 -9.65
C PRO A 241 -13.57 8.81 -8.91
N ARG A 242 -14.10 7.70 -9.42
CA ARG A 242 -15.05 6.87 -8.68
C ARG A 242 -14.30 6.15 -7.57
N THR A 243 -14.99 5.94 -6.47
CA THR A 243 -14.38 5.44 -5.23
C THR A 243 -15.31 4.47 -4.53
N VAL A 244 -14.78 3.35 -4.06
CA VAL A 244 -15.53 2.35 -3.28
C VAL A 244 -14.71 1.98 -2.07
N TYR A 245 -15.32 2.04 -0.87
CA TYR A 245 -14.68 1.51 0.35
C TYR A 245 -14.55 0.00 0.29
N CYS A 246 -13.42 -0.50 0.76
CA CYS A 246 -13.17 -1.93 0.88
C CYS A 246 -12.29 -2.23 2.09
N GLU A 247 -12.35 -3.46 2.56
CA GLU A 247 -11.37 -4.02 3.48
C GLU A 247 -10.20 -4.59 2.68
N LEU A 248 -8.97 -4.44 3.18
CA LEU A 248 -7.79 -4.99 2.51
C LEU A 248 -7.12 -6.04 3.38
N VAL A 249 -6.85 -7.18 2.77
CA VAL A 249 -6.05 -8.28 3.34
C VAL A 249 -4.89 -8.56 2.39
N ILE A 250 -3.65 -8.55 2.88
CA ILE A 250 -2.45 -8.89 2.11
C ILE A 250 -1.74 -10.04 2.81
N ASP A 251 -1.55 -11.16 2.11
CA ASP A 251 -0.91 -12.37 2.63
C ASP A 251 -1.50 -12.87 3.96
N GLY A 252 -2.82 -12.73 4.10
CA GLY A 252 -3.55 -13.10 5.30
C GLY A 252 -3.52 -12.07 6.43
N ASP A 253 -2.76 -10.98 6.28
CA ASP A 253 -2.71 -9.89 7.24
C ASP A 253 -3.72 -8.79 6.89
N TYR A 254 -4.60 -8.46 7.84
CA TYR A 254 -5.64 -7.45 7.67
C TYR A 254 -5.07 -6.04 7.77
N LYS A 255 -5.15 -5.28 6.69
CA LYS A 255 -4.61 -3.92 6.57
C LYS A 255 -5.64 -2.82 6.92
N GLY A 256 -6.90 -3.19 7.20
CA GLY A 256 -7.97 -2.25 7.51
C GLY A 256 -8.69 -1.69 6.30
N ILE A 257 -9.48 -0.63 6.50
CA ILE A 257 -10.30 0.01 5.47
C ILE A 257 -9.44 0.77 4.48
N TYR A 258 -9.64 0.51 3.20
CA TYR A 258 -9.07 1.23 2.06
C TYR A 258 -10.18 1.82 1.18
N ILE A 259 -9.79 2.64 0.23
CA ILE A 259 -10.68 3.11 -0.83
C ILE A 259 -10.07 2.63 -2.16
N LEU A 260 -10.76 1.69 -2.82
CA LEU A 260 -10.46 1.35 -4.21
C LEU A 260 -10.99 2.47 -5.08
N MET A 261 -10.12 3.03 -5.94
CA MET A 261 -10.48 4.19 -6.75
C MET A 261 -9.81 4.15 -8.11
N GLU A 262 -10.38 4.91 -9.03
CA GLU A 262 -9.86 5.13 -10.36
C GLU A 262 -8.56 5.93 -10.35
N LYS A 263 -7.62 5.54 -11.20
CA LYS A 263 -6.47 6.39 -11.54
C LYS A 263 -6.91 7.44 -12.56
N ILE A 264 -6.55 8.69 -12.34
CA ILE A 264 -6.81 9.77 -13.29
C ILE A 264 -5.92 9.54 -14.52
N LYS A 265 -6.54 9.37 -15.67
CA LYS A 265 -5.88 9.22 -16.97
C LYS A 265 -6.83 9.56 -18.10
N ARG A 266 -6.30 9.79 -19.31
CA ARG A 266 -7.13 9.90 -20.50
C ARG A 266 -7.73 8.53 -20.85
N ASP A 267 -9.00 8.43 -20.84
CA ASP A 267 -9.79 7.27 -21.26
C ASP A 267 -11.26 7.68 -21.39
N ASN A 268 -12.05 6.98 -22.21
CA ASN A 268 -13.47 7.30 -22.43
C ASN A 268 -14.30 7.20 -21.14
N ASP A 269 -13.92 6.31 -20.25
CA ASP A 269 -14.57 6.11 -18.95
C ASP A 269 -13.89 6.85 -17.79
N ARG A 270 -12.81 7.58 -18.04
CA ARG A 270 -12.07 8.43 -17.10
C ARG A 270 -12.16 9.90 -17.53
N VAL A 271 -11.04 10.48 -17.93
CA VAL A 271 -11.01 11.81 -18.51
C VAL A 271 -11.22 11.67 -20.01
N ASP A 272 -12.47 11.86 -20.45
CA ASP A 272 -12.88 11.69 -21.84
C ASP A 272 -12.50 12.96 -22.65
N ILE A 273 -11.26 13.00 -23.08
CA ILE A 273 -10.68 14.04 -23.92
C ILE A 273 -10.06 13.41 -25.17
N ALA A 274 -9.94 14.19 -26.23
CA ALA A 274 -9.30 13.75 -27.47
C ALA A 274 -7.88 13.24 -27.21
N LYS A 275 -7.44 12.27 -28.02
CA LYS A 275 -6.02 11.92 -28.06
C LYS A 275 -5.29 13.06 -28.74
N LEU A 276 -4.14 13.41 -28.21
CA LEU A 276 -3.21 14.36 -28.85
C LEU A 276 -2.10 13.55 -29.52
N ASP A 277 -2.03 13.62 -30.83
CA ASP A 277 -1.01 12.95 -31.65
C ASP A 277 0.03 13.97 -32.16
N SER A 278 1.14 13.48 -32.72
CA SER A 278 2.25 14.31 -33.20
C SER A 278 1.88 15.24 -34.36
N ASP A 279 0.81 14.99 -35.08
CA ASP A 279 0.35 15.78 -36.24
C ASP A 279 -0.70 16.83 -35.82
N ASP A 280 -1.13 16.85 -34.56
CA ASP A 280 -2.09 17.79 -33.99
C ASP A 280 -1.41 19.13 -33.66
N LEU A 281 -1.10 19.93 -34.69
CA LEU A 281 -0.28 21.14 -34.57
C LEU A 281 -1.07 22.43 -34.83
N ALA A 282 -2.36 22.35 -35.17
CA ALA A 282 -3.16 23.53 -35.46
C ALA A 282 -4.67 23.26 -35.29
N GLY A 283 -5.44 24.33 -35.11
CA GLY A 283 -6.91 24.27 -35.04
C GLY A 283 -7.42 23.46 -33.85
N ASP A 284 -8.61 22.88 -33.99
CA ASP A 284 -9.29 22.16 -32.89
C ASP A 284 -8.52 20.91 -32.41
N SER A 285 -7.71 20.29 -33.27
CA SER A 285 -6.89 19.14 -32.86
C SER A 285 -5.77 19.53 -31.89
N LEU A 286 -5.17 20.73 -32.06
CA LEU A 286 -4.18 21.25 -31.11
C LEU A 286 -4.80 21.66 -29.78
N THR A 287 -6.06 22.11 -29.76
CA THR A 287 -6.68 22.74 -28.57
C THR A 287 -7.23 21.75 -27.55
N GLY A 288 -7.30 20.47 -27.86
CA GLY A 288 -7.82 19.41 -26.96
C GLY A 288 -6.75 18.42 -26.55
N GLY A 289 -7.10 17.56 -25.61
CA GLY A 289 -6.28 16.41 -25.27
C GLY A 289 -5.20 16.61 -24.23
N TYR A 290 -5.29 17.60 -23.35
CA TYR A 290 -4.32 17.84 -22.28
C TYR A 290 -4.91 17.54 -20.91
N ILE A 291 -4.09 16.93 -20.04
CA ILE A 291 -4.30 16.86 -18.59
C ILE A 291 -3.06 17.48 -17.94
N ILE A 292 -3.25 18.53 -17.19
CA ILE A 292 -2.22 19.19 -16.39
C ILE A 292 -2.50 18.99 -14.90
N LYS A 293 -1.49 19.11 -14.06
CA LYS A 293 -1.65 18.94 -12.62
C LYS A 293 -0.76 19.89 -11.83
N ILE A 294 -1.23 20.26 -10.65
CA ILE A 294 -0.46 20.94 -9.61
C ILE A 294 -0.22 19.88 -8.54
N ASP A 295 1.00 19.39 -8.44
CA ASP A 295 1.36 18.30 -7.53
C ASP A 295 2.84 18.37 -7.15
N LYS A 296 3.22 17.64 -6.11
CA LYS A 296 4.62 17.43 -5.76
C LYS A 296 5.32 16.63 -6.86
N TYR A 297 6.61 16.93 -7.09
CA TYR A 297 7.43 16.07 -7.91
C TYR A 297 7.53 14.67 -7.29
N THR A 298 7.06 13.69 -8.02
CA THR A 298 7.14 12.27 -7.63
C THR A 298 7.60 11.46 -8.83
N GLY A 299 8.50 10.51 -8.62
CA GLY A 299 9.02 9.63 -9.66
C GLY A 299 10.07 10.31 -10.55
N THR A 300 10.19 9.87 -11.78
CA THR A 300 11.22 10.26 -12.76
C THR A 300 11.01 11.67 -13.37
N GLY A 301 10.78 12.67 -12.49
CA GLY A 301 10.86 14.07 -12.86
C GLY A 301 9.91 14.49 -13.99
N GLY A 302 8.64 14.68 -13.67
CA GLY A 302 7.74 15.35 -14.60
C GLY A 302 8.31 16.71 -14.99
N VAL A 303 8.31 17.03 -16.28
CA VAL A 303 8.62 18.37 -16.74
C VAL A 303 7.48 19.27 -16.31
N ALA A 304 7.81 20.43 -15.78
CA ALA A 304 6.86 21.45 -15.34
C ALA A 304 7.24 22.80 -15.91
N TRP A 305 6.28 23.71 -15.94
CA TRP A 305 6.54 25.12 -16.21
C TRP A 305 5.98 25.98 -15.08
N LEU A 306 6.46 27.22 -15.02
CA LEU A 306 5.97 28.20 -14.06
C LEU A 306 4.83 29.00 -14.70
N SER A 307 3.67 29.01 -14.07
CA SER A 307 2.56 29.86 -14.47
C SER A 307 2.87 31.33 -14.22
N ASP A 308 2.34 32.21 -15.07
CA ASP A 308 2.36 33.66 -14.85
C ASP A 308 1.48 34.10 -13.65
N PHE A 309 0.61 33.21 -13.18
CA PHE A 309 -0.25 33.46 -12.02
C PHE A 309 0.43 33.00 -10.75
N PRO A 310 0.43 33.83 -9.70
CA PRO A 310 1.02 33.45 -8.42
C PRO A 310 0.17 32.43 -7.67
N ASP A 311 0.83 31.59 -6.87
CA ASP A 311 0.19 30.77 -5.85
C ASP A 311 -0.36 31.63 -4.70
N LEU A 312 -1.02 30.98 -3.70
CA LEU A 312 -1.56 31.66 -2.52
C LEU A 312 -0.51 32.38 -1.65
N ALA A 313 0.77 32.02 -1.80
CA ALA A 313 1.89 32.63 -1.08
C ALA A 313 2.54 33.77 -1.88
N GLY A 314 2.09 34.02 -3.12
CA GLY A 314 2.61 35.04 -4.02
C GLY A 314 3.82 34.63 -4.83
N GLY A 315 4.17 33.33 -4.80
CA GLY A 315 5.22 32.74 -5.64
C GLY A 315 4.64 32.20 -6.96
N PRO A 316 5.50 31.90 -7.95
CA PRO A 316 5.04 31.30 -9.20
C PRO A 316 4.47 29.91 -8.93
N MET A 317 3.31 29.62 -9.52
CA MET A 317 2.69 28.30 -9.43
C MET A 317 3.31 27.35 -10.44
N GLU A 318 3.76 26.20 -9.98
CA GLU A 318 4.38 25.18 -10.80
C GLU A 318 3.32 24.22 -11.32
N ILE A 319 3.23 24.07 -12.65
CA ILE A 319 2.25 23.21 -13.32
C ILE A 319 2.98 22.10 -14.06
N GLN A 320 2.52 20.87 -13.90
CA GLN A 320 3.13 19.68 -14.47
C GLN A 320 2.24 19.12 -15.60
N TYR A 321 2.87 18.58 -16.63
CA TYR A 321 2.18 17.81 -17.66
C TYR A 321 1.85 16.42 -17.13
N HIS A 322 0.61 16.01 -17.27
CA HIS A 322 0.17 14.66 -16.90
C HIS A 322 -0.18 13.81 -18.12
N TYR A 323 -0.83 14.41 -19.11
CA TYR A 323 -1.12 13.77 -20.39
C TYR A 323 -1.21 14.84 -21.49
N PRO A 324 -0.56 14.64 -22.65
CA PRO A 324 0.54 13.69 -22.84
C PRO A 324 1.74 13.99 -21.95
N GLU A 325 2.68 13.05 -21.83
CA GLU A 325 3.95 13.34 -21.17
C GLU A 325 4.76 14.35 -21.98
N ALA A 326 5.46 15.26 -21.32
CA ALA A 326 6.19 16.34 -21.98
C ALA A 326 7.21 15.85 -23.01
N ASN A 327 7.81 14.68 -22.80
CA ASN A 327 8.83 14.10 -23.68
C ASN A 327 8.26 13.58 -25.03
N VAL A 328 6.94 13.43 -25.15
CA VAL A 328 6.26 13.00 -26.39
C VAL A 328 5.55 14.15 -27.11
N MET A 329 5.43 15.32 -26.46
CA MET A 329 4.82 16.51 -27.07
C MET A 329 5.83 17.27 -27.95
N LEU A 330 5.29 17.88 -29.02
CA LEU A 330 6.05 18.76 -29.87
C LEU A 330 6.06 20.21 -29.31
N PRO A 331 7.04 21.04 -29.67
CA PRO A 331 7.14 22.41 -29.18
C PRO A 331 5.85 23.24 -29.33
N GLN A 332 5.15 23.10 -30.44
CA GLN A 332 3.89 23.80 -30.69
C GLN A 332 2.77 23.39 -29.71
N GLN A 333 2.77 22.13 -29.27
CA GLN A 333 1.81 21.61 -28.29
C GLN A 333 2.14 22.10 -26.89
N LEU A 334 3.44 22.12 -26.53
CA LEU A 334 3.91 22.70 -25.28
C LEU A 334 3.58 24.20 -25.21
N ASP A 335 3.97 24.96 -26.25
CA ASP A 335 3.70 26.39 -26.33
C ASP A 335 2.21 26.71 -26.24
N TYR A 336 1.34 25.86 -26.84
CA TYR A 336 -0.11 26.06 -26.78
C TYR A 336 -0.62 25.94 -25.35
N ILE A 337 -0.34 24.83 -24.66
CA ILE A 337 -0.91 24.60 -23.32
C ILE A 337 -0.32 25.54 -22.27
N GLU A 338 0.95 25.90 -22.39
CA GLU A 338 1.60 26.87 -21.48
C GLU A 338 1.00 28.28 -21.64
N ASN A 339 0.68 28.70 -22.88
CA ASN A 339 0.05 29.99 -23.13
C ASN A 339 -1.47 30.00 -22.85
N PHE A 340 -2.09 28.83 -22.80
CA PHE A 340 -3.53 28.72 -22.52
C PHE A 340 -3.84 28.85 -21.01
N VAL A 341 -2.94 28.42 -20.14
CA VAL A 341 -3.05 28.43 -18.69
C VAL A 341 -2.49 29.69 -18.09
#